data_8e6618b9bc059359706e2a76ff6a5cab
#
_entry.id   8e6618b9bc059359706e2a76ff6a5cab
#
_cell.length_a   1.000
_cell.length_b   1.000
_cell.length_c   1.000
_cell.angle_alpha   90.00
_cell.angle_beta   90.00
_cell.angle_gamma   90.00
#
_symmetry.space_group_name_H-M   'P 1'
#
loop_
_entity.id
_entity.type
_entity.pdbx_description
1 polymer ?
#
loop_
_entity_poly.entity_id
_entity_poly.type
_entity_poly.pdbx_seq_one_letter_code
_entity_poly.pdbx_strand_id
1 'polypeptide(L)'
;TPNPYILNILKEYGCGVDCASETELMMAYALDYKPGEIMFSSNDTPAEEYAYANEIGATINLDDITHIEFLDKILDGKFPETMSCRYNPGGYFQLGTSIMDNPGDAKYGMTHDQIIEAFKILKSKGVKHFGIHSFLASNTVSNEYYPTLAKILFELAVELRDKTGADIKFINLSGGVGVAYKPDQTPNDIAVIGAGVHKVYDEILTAAGMGDVAIYTELGRFMLAPYGCVVTKAIHEKHIYKEYIGVDACAVNLMRPAIYGAYHHITVA
;
A
#
# COMPACT_ATOMS: atom_id res chain seq x y z
N THR A 1 -10.05 3.77 -1.82
CA THR A 1 -11.46 4.19 -1.67
C THR A 1 -12.11 4.23 -3.04
N PRO A 2 -12.93 3.24 -3.38
CA PRO A 2 -13.53 3.12 -4.71
C PRO A 2 -14.73 4.07 -4.87
N ASN A 3 -14.46 5.37 -4.81
CA ASN A 3 -15.47 6.41 -5.02
C ASN A 3 -14.98 7.37 -6.10
N PRO A 4 -15.61 7.39 -7.29
CA PRO A 4 -15.12 8.17 -8.44
C PRO A 4 -15.08 9.67 -8.19
N TYR A 5 -16.00 10.22 -7.39
CA TYR A 5 -16.01 11.64 -7.07
C TYR A 5 -14.82 12.05 -6.20
N ILE A 6 -14.51 11.23 -5.19
CA ILE A 6 -13.35 11.46 -4.31
C ILE A 6 -12.05 11.30 -5.11
N LEU A 7 -11.96 10.27 -5.97
CA LEU A 7 -10.79 10.03 -6.80
C LEU A 7 -10.54 11.20 -7.77
N ASN A 8 -11.59 11.77 -8.37
CA ASN A 8 -11.45 12.95 -9.20
C ASN A 8 -10.92 14.16 -8.43
N ILE A 9 -11.40 14.40 -7.20
CA ILE A 9 -10.86 15.45 -6.34
C ILE A 9 -9.38 15.23 -6.07
N LEU A 10 -8.98 14.00 -5.69
CA LEU A 10 -7.58 13.67 -5.42
C LEU A 10 -6.71 13.82 -6.67
N LYS A 11 -7.23 13.49 -7.85
CA LYS A 11 -6.56 13.70 -9.14
C LYS A 11 -6.26 15.16 -9.42
N GLU A 12 -7.17 16.09 -9.08
CA GLU A 12 -6.95 17.54 -9.21
C GLU A 12 -5.76 18.02 -8.37
N TYR A 13 -5.42 17.30 -7.29
CA TYR A 13 -4.24 17.55 -6.46
C TYR A 13 -3.00 16.78 -6.91
N GLY A 14 -3.05 16.11 -8.07
CA GLY A 14 -1.93 15.37 -8.62
C GLY A 14 -1.70 13.98 -8.02
N CYS A 15 -2.68 13.42 -7.30
CA CYS A 15 -2.59 12.06 -6.79
C CYS A 15 -2.82 11.05 -7.92
N GLY A 16 -2.00 9.99 -7.95
CA GLY A 16 -2.28 8.76 -8.67
C GLY A 16 -3.21 7.83 -7.89
N VAL A 17 -3.37 6.61 -8.38
CA VAL A 17 -4.15 5.55 -7.72
C VAL A 17 -3.36 4.26 -7.58
N ASP A 18 -3.59 3.55 -6.48
CA ASP A 18 -3.18 2.15 -6.34
C ASP A 18 -4.41 1.25 -6.43
N CYS A 19 -4.38 0.31 -7.36
CA CYS A 19 -5.46 -0.62 -7.66
C CYS A 19 -5.07 -2.03 -7.22
N ALA A 20 -5.99 -2.75 -6.58
CA ALA A 20 -5.79 -4.13 -6.12
C ALA A 20 -6.75 -5.13 -6.79
N SER A 21 -7.53 -4.69 -7.79
CA SER A 21 -8.48 -5.51 -8.53
C SER A 21 -8.78 -4.93 -9.91
N GLU A 22 -9.32 -5.77 -10.81
CA GLU A 22 -9.77 -5.33 -12.13
C GLU A 22 -10.79 -4.19 -12.07
N THR A 23 -11.74 -4.26 -11.14
CA THR A 23 -12.76 -3.21 -10.97
C THR A 23 -12.13 -1.86 -10.62
N GLU A 24 -11.07 -1.83 -9.82
CA GLU A 24 -10.35 -0.60 -9.50
C GLU A 24 -9.55 -0.08 -10.70
N LEU A 25 -8.93 -0.98 -11.49
CA LEU A 25 -8.29 -0.63 -12.77
C LEU A 25 -9.32 -0.03 -13.76
N MET A 26 -10.49 -0.65 -13.90
CA MET A 26 -11.58 -0.12 -14.74
C MET A 26 -12.03 1.27 -14.30
N MET A 27 -12.12 1.50 -12.99
CA MET A 27 -12.45 2.82 -12.43
C MET A 27 -11.36 3.84 -12.73
N ALA A 28 -10.09 3.49 -12.55
CA ALA A 28 -8.96 4.36 -12.87
C ALA A 28 -8.97 4.74 -14.35
N TYR A 29 -9.19 3.78 -15.24
CA TYR A 29 -9.30 4.03 -16.66
C TYR A 29 -10.48 4.94 -17.01
N ALA A 30 -11.67 4.67 -16.44
CA ALA A 30 -12.87 5.49 -16.67
C ALA A 30 -12.73 6.94 -16.15
N LEU A 31 -11.88 7.16 -15.16
CA LEU A 31 -11.55 8.49 -14.65
C LEU A 31 -10.36 9.15 -15.37
N ASP A 32 -9.91 8.54 -16.48
CA ASP A 32 -8.84 9.06 -17.32
C ASP A 32 -7.50 9.27 -16.59
N TYR A 33 -7.17 8.38 -15.63
CA TYR A 33 -5.81 8.31 -15.11
C TYR A 33 -4.86 7.82 -16.20
N LYS A 34 -3.68 8.41 -16.29
CA LYS A 34 -2.71 8.13 -17.33
C LYS A 34 -1.75 6.99 -16.96
N PRO A 35 -1.12 6.35 -17.96
CA PRO A 35 0.01 5.45 -17.68
C PRO A 35 1.02 6.13 -16.74
N GLY A 36 1.46 5.38 -15.72
CA GLY A 36 2.36 5.89 -14.68
C GLY A 36 1.68 6.60 -13.51
N GLU A 37 0.39 6.93 -13.61
CA GLU A 37 -0.43 7.42 -12.48
C GLU A 37 -1.19 6.27 -11.79
N ILE A 38 -1.14 5.07 -12.36
CA ILE A 38 -1.82 3.87 -11.88
C ILE A 38 -0.76 2.86 -11.42
N MET A 39 -0.80 2.50 -10.13
CA MET A 39 -0.13 1.32 -9.60
C MET A 39 -1.12 0.15 -9.59
N PHE A 40 -0.63 -1.05 -9.84
CA PHE A 40 -1.40 -2.27 -9.68
C PHE A 40 -0.69 -3.21 -8.70
N SER A 41 -1.18 -3.25 -7.46
CA SER A 41 -0.61 -3.98 -6.33
C SER A 41 -1.57 -5.08 -5.86
N SER A 42 -1.62 -6.18 -6.59
CA SER A 42 -2.40 -7.37 -6.26
C SER A 42 -1.47 -8.52 -5.87
N ASN A 43 -1.93 -9.44 -5.00
CA ASN A 43 -1.09 -10.52 -4.46
C ASN A 43 -1.53 -11.92 -4.86
N ASP A 44 -2.71 -12.07 -5.44
CA ASP A 44 -3.27 -13.34 -5.91
C ASP A 44 -4.00 -13.08 -7.24
N THR A 45 -3.20 -12.67 -8.22
CA THR A 45 -3.65 -11.95 -9.41
C THR A 45 -4.01 -12.91 -10.55
N PRO A 46 -5.26 -12.92 -11.03
CA PRO A 46 -5.64 -13.64 -12.24
C PRO A 46 -4.94 -13.11 -13.50
N ALA A 47 -4.88 -13.96 -14.52
CA ALA A 47 -4.18 -13.61 -15.77
C ALA A 47 -4.82 -12.40 -16.49
N GLU A 48 -6.14 -12.34 -16.49
CA GLU A 48 -6.91 -11.26 -17.09
C GLU A 48 -6.65 -9.89 -16.44
N GLU A 49 -6.46 -9.86 -15.12
CA GLU A 49 -6.13 -8.63 -14.40
C GLU A 49 -4.73 -8.11 -14.76
N TYR A 50 -3.75 -9.00 -14.86
CA TYR A 50 -2.41 -8.61 -15.35
C TYR A 50 -2.42 -8.12 -16.80
N ALA A 51 -3.16 -8.81 -17.68
CA ALA A 51 -3.31 -8.41 -19.06
C ALA A 51 -3.94 -7.01 -19.17
N TYR A 52 -5.00 -6.77 -18.44
CA TYR A 52 -5.70 -5.48 -18.43
C TYR A 52 -4.85 -4.36 -17.80
N ALA A 53 -4.16 -4.63 -16.68
CA ALA A 53 -3.23 -3.67 -16.08
C ALA A 53 -2.15 -3.23 -17.08
N ASN A 54 -1.58 -4.19 -17.82
CA ASN A 54 -0.59 -3.90 -18.87
C ASN A 54 -1.20 -3.11 -20.05
N GLU A 55 -2.42 -3.46 -20.47
CA GLU A 55 -3.12 -2.78 -21.58
C GLU A 55 -3.34 -1.29 -21.29
N ILE A 56 -3.77 -0.95 -20.08
CA ILE A 56 -3.99 0.45 -19.68
C ILE A 56 -2.73 1.18 -19.22
N GLY A 57 -1.58 0.50 -19.23
CA GLY A 57 -0.28 1.07 -18.86
C GLY A 57 -0.08 1.30 -17.37
N ALA A 58 -0.75 0.53 -16.52
CA ALA A 58 -0.51 0.55 -15.07
C ALA A 58 0.88 0.00 -14.73
N THR A 59 1.52 0.57 -13.73
CA THR A 59 2.77 0.03 -13.19
C THR A 59 2.45 -1.21 -12.34
N ILE A 60 2.85 -2.38 -12.83
CA ILE A 60 2.61 -3.66 -12.16
C ILE A 60 3.63 -3.83 -11.03
N ASN A 61 3.12 -4.10 -9.82
CA ASN A 61 3.90 -4.43 -8.63
C ASN A 61 3.78 -5.93 -8.35
N LEU A 62 4.86 -6.68 -8.55
CA LEU A 62 4.88 -8.13 -8.35
C LEU A 62 5.04 -8.49 -6.87
N ASP A 63 4.12 -9.27 -6.34
CA ASP A 63 4.11 -9.69 -4.95
C ASP A 63 5.06 -10.86 -4.67
N ASP A 64 5.28 -11.75 -5.65
CA ASP A 64 6.13 -12.94 -5.53
C ASP A 64 6.98 -13.17 -6.77
N ILE A 65 8.13 -13.83 -6.60
CA ILE A 65 9.07 -14.11 -7.70
C ILE A 65 8.45 -15.04 -8.76
N THR A 66 7.55 -15.93 -8.38
CA THR A 66 6.86 -16.85 -9.31
C THR A 66 5.92 -16.11 -10.25
N HIS A 67 5.47 -14.92 -9.87
CA HIS A 67 4.64 -14.08 -10.73
C HIS A 67 5.38 -13.61 -11.98
N ILE A 68 6.72 -13.59 -11.99
CA ILE A 68 7.50 -13.21 -13.18
C ILE A 68 7.27 -14.21 -14.32
N GLU A 69 7.35 -15.50 -14.04
CA GLU A 69 7.11 -16.54 -15.06
C GLU A 69 5.64 -16.57 -15.51
N PHE A 70 4.72 -16.32 -14.55
CA PHE A 70 3.30 -16.25 -14.86
C PHE A 70 2.99 -15.07 -15.78
N LEU A 71 3.52 -13.89 -15.47
CA LEU A 71 3.37 -12.68 -16.28
C LEU A 71 4.03 -12.82 -17.66
N ASP A 72 5.18 -13.49 -17.74
CA ASP A 72 5.89 -13.76 -19.01
C ASP A 72 5.00 -14.51 -20.01
N LYS A 73 4.27 -15.51 -19.53
CA LYS A 73 3.32 -16.27 -20.34
C LYS A 73 2.13 -15.42 -20.80
N ILE A 74 1.64 -14.51 -19.95
CA ILE A 74 0.51 -13.64 -20.26
C ILE A 74 0.90 -12.59 -21.30
N LEU A 75 2.09 -12.00 -21.18
CA LEU A 75 2.56 -10.91 -22.00
C LEU A 75 3.37 -11.37 -23.25
N ASP A 76 3.49 -12.68 -23.47
CA ASP A 76 4.27 -13.26 -24.56
C ASP A 76 5.71 -12.68 -24.60
N GLY A 77 6.33 -12.59 -23.43
CA GLY A 77 7.69 -12.08 -23.26
C GLY A 77 7.85 -10.56 -23.36
N LYS A 78 6.77 -9.80 -23.54
CA LYS A 78 6.80 -8.33 -23.73
C LYS A 78 6.55 -7.58 -22.46
N PHE A 79 7.55 -7.54 -21.58
CA PHE A 79 7.45 -6.80 -20.33
C PHE A 79 7.37 -5.30 -20.53
N PRO A 80 6.62 -4.57 -19.65
CA PRO A 80 6.68 -3.11 -19.58
C PRO A 80 8.10 -2.63 -19.24
N GLU A 81 8.43 -1.41 -19.66
CA GLU A 81 9.73 -0.81 -19.34
C GLU A 81 9.91 -0.52 -17.84
N THR A 82 8.81 -0.28 -17.13
CA THR A 82 8.80 0.03 -15.68
C THR A 82 8.00 -1.02 -14.94
N MET A 83 8.60 -1.62 -13.91
CA MET A 83 7.96 -2.58 -13.02
C MET A 83 8.39 -2.38 -11.57
N SER A 84 7.58 -2.86 -10.65
CA SER A 84 7.84 -2.83 -9.20
C SER A 84 7.80 -4.23 -8.61
N CYS A 85 8.55 -4.44 -7.53
CA CYS A 85 8.50 -5.66 -6.72
C CYS A 85 8.21 -5.32 -5.27
N ARG A 86 7.36 -6.13 -4.65
CA ARG A 86 7.06 -6.03 -3.22
C ARG A 86 8.09 -6.78 -2.41
N TYR A 87 8.66 -6.09 -1.44
CA TYR A 87 9.64 -6.63 -0.51
C TYR A 87 9.02 -7.00 0.83
N ASN A 88 9.44 -8.14 1.37
CA ASN A 88 9.18 -8.58 2.73
C ASN A 88 10.51 -8.71 3.48
N PRO A 89 10.80 -7.84 4.46
CA PRO A 89 12.06 -7.88 5.20
C PRO A 89 12.17 -9.09 6.13
N GLY A 90 11.09 -9.85 6.34
CA GLY A 90 11.05 -10.90 7.35
C GLY A 90 11.17 -10.36 8.79
N GLY A 91 11.36 -11.25 9.75
CA GLY A 91 11.59 -10.88 11.13
C GLY A 91 10.37 -10.25 11.83
N TYR A 92 10.65 -9.55 12.91
CA TYR A 92 9.66 -8.87 13.74
C TYR A 92 9.64 -7.37 13.45
N PHE A 93 8.51 -6.83 13.01
CA PHE A 93 8.29 -5.40 12.85
C PHE A 93 7.20 -4.93 13.83
N GLN A 94 7.58 -4.56 15.05
CA GLN A 94 6.65 -4.23 16.13
C GLN A 94 6.42 -2.71 16.29
N LEU A 95 5.89 -2.06 15.27
CA LEU A 95 5.46 -0.65 15.40
C LEU A 95 3.96 -0.47 15.09
N GLY A 96 3.20 -1.56 15.05
CA GLY A 96 1.80 -1.52 14.64
C GLY A 96 0.83 -2.24 15.56
N THR A 97 -0.43 -2.16 15.23
CA THR A 97 -1.50 -2.97 15.80
C THR A 97 -1.43 -4.40 15.24
N SER A 98 -1.94 -5.36 15.98
CA SER A 98 -1.99 -6.81 15.64
C SER A 98 -2.85 -7.17 14.41
N ILE A 99 -3.15 -6.21 13.53
CA ILE A 99 -4.00 -6.42 12.34
C ILE A 99 -3.20 -7.01 11.17
N MET A 100 -1.90 -6.80 11.14
CA MET A 100 -0.98 -7.44 10.18
C MET A 100 -0.11 -8.43 10.96
N ASP A 101 0.05 -9.62 10.40
CA ASP A 101 0.97 -10.62 10.91
C ASP A 101 2.41 -10.07 10.90
N ASN A 102 3.28 -10.68 11.71
CA ASN A 102 4.70 -10.41 11.60
C ASN A 102 5.15 -10.61 10.14
N PRO A 103 6.05 -9.79 9.60
CA PRO A 103 6.52 -9.97 8.23
C PRO A 103 6.99 -11.39 7.91
N GLY A 104 7.58 -12.10 8.89
CA GLY A 104 7.99 -13.49 8.74
C GLY A 104 6.85 -14.51 8.61
N ASP A 105 5.65 -14.17 9.07
CA ASP A 105 4.45 -15.01 9.01
C ASP A 105 3.49 -14.57 7.89
N ALA A 106 3.71 -13.37 7.33
CA ALA A 106 2.87 -12.81 6.28
C ALA A 106 3.16 -13.47 4.92
N LYS A 107 2.09 -13.71 4.14
CA LYS A 107 2.20 -14.28 2.79
C LYS A 107 2.70 -13.30 1.72
N TYR A 108 2.92 -12.04 2.05
CA TYR A 108 3.12 -10.95 1.11
C TYR A 108 4.58 -10.61 0.91
N GLY A 109 4.96 -10.44 -0.35
CA GLY A 109 6.24 -9.88 -0.75
C GLY A 109 7.38 -10.90 -0.83
N MET A 110 8.40 -10.55 -1.58
CA MET A 110 9.61 -11.35 -1.81
C MET A 110 10.58 -11.21 -0.65
N THR A 111 11.25 -12.30 -0.30
CA THR A 111 12.38 -12.28 0.64
C THR A 111 13.55 -11.50 0.04
N HIS A 112 14.55 -11.20 0.88
CA HIS A 112 15.76 -10.48 0.46
C HIS A 112 16.46 -11.13 -0.74
N ASP A 113 16.68 -12.44 -0.73
CA ASP A 113 17.33 -13.12 -1.85
C ASP A 113 16.45 -13.18 -3.10
N GLN A 114 15.14 -13.37 -2.90
CA GLN A 114 14.18 -13.40 -4.02
C GLN A 114 14.08 -12.06 -4.73
N ILE A 115 14.06 -10.91 -4.03
CA ILE A 115 13.95 -9.61 -4.69
C ILE A 115 15.20 -9.28 -5.49
N ILE A 116 16.40 -9.65 -5.02
CA ILE A 116 17.64 -9.50 -5.78
C ILE A 116 17.59 -10.32 -7.06
N GLU A 117 17.13 -11.58 -6.96
CA GLU A 117 17.02 -12.45 -8.14
C GLU A 117 15.91 -11.98 -9.10
N ALA A 118 14.77 -11.53 -8.58
CA ALA A 118 13.68 -10.97 -9.36
C ALA A 118 14.14 -9.77 -10.22
N PHE A 119 14.92 -8.87 -9.62
CA PHE A 119 15.47 -7.72 -10.35
C PHE A 119 16.41 -8.13 -11.48
N LYS A 120 17.26 -9.15 -11.28
CA LYS A 120 18.13 -9.69 -12.33
C LYS A 120 17.31 -10.31 -13.47
N ILE A 121 16.30 -11.12 -13.14
CA ILE A 121 15.43 -11.77 -14.11
C ILE A 121 14.67 -10.71 -14.91
N LEU A 122 14.00 -9.75 -14.26
CA LEU A 122 13.24 -8.69 -14.92
C LEU A 122 14.13 -7.84 -15.83
N LYS A 123 15.34 -7.51 -15.38
CA LYS A 123 16.33 -6.80 -16.21
C LYS A 123 16.71 -7.60 -17.44
N SER A 124 16.92 -8.91 -17.32
CA SER A 124 17.22 -9.79 -18.46
C SER A 124 16.06 -9.89 -19.46
N LYS A 125 14.82 -9.64 -18.99
CA LYS A 125 13.60 -9.60 -19.82
C LYS A 125 13.31 -8.21 -20.41
N GLY A 126 14.18 -7.22 -20.21
CA GLY A 126 14.11 -5.92 -20.85
C GLY A 126 13.47 -4.81 -20.00
N VAL A 127 13.14 -5.07 -18.74
CA VAL A 127 12.72 -4.03 -17.81
C VAL A 127 13.87 -3.06 -17.57
N LYS A 128 13.61 -1.77 -17.73
CA LYS A 128 14.61 -0.69 -17.67
C LYS A 128 14.56 0.05 -16.32
N HIS A 129 13.37 0.31 -15.81
CA HIS A 129 13.10 1.11 -14.64
C HIS A 129 12.40 0.29 -13.57
N PHE A 130 12.84 0.45 -12.33
CA PHE A 130 12.41 -0.38 -11.22
C PHE A 130 11.80 0.44 -10.10
N GLY A 131 10.75 -0.10 -9.51
CA GLY A 131 10.19 0.34 -8.24
C GLY A 131 10.38 -0.70 -7.14
N ILE A 132 10.37 -0.24 -5.90
CA ILE A 132 10.35 -1.09 -4.71
C ILE A 132 9.11 -0.72 -3.92
N HIS A 133 8.40 -1.72 -3.42
CA HIS A 133 7.21 -1.54 -2.60
C HIS A 133 7.32 -2.40 -1.32
N SER A 134 6.78 -1.93 -0.21
CA SER A 134 6.57 -2.77 0.97
C SER A 134 5.44 -2.23 1.84
N PHE A 135 4.61 -3.12 2.36
CA PHE A 135 3.52 -2.80 3.28
C PHE A 135 3.60 -3.73 4.50
N LEU A 136 4.01 -3.18 5.65
CA LEU A 136 4.35 -3.96 6.85
C LEU A 136 3.36 -3.80 8.00
N ALA A 137 2.52 -2.78 7.99
CA ALA A 137 1.58 -2.53 9.08
C ALA A 137 0.32 -1.80 8.60
N SER A 138 -0.75 -1.87 9.40
CA SER A 138 -1.99 -1.17 9.14
C SER A 138 -2.48 -0.44 10.40
N ASN A 139 -2.92 0.79 10.23
CA ASN A 139 -3.39 1.69 11.30
C ASN A 139 -2.37 1.85 12.44
N THR A 140 -1.14 2.15 12.10
CA THR A 140 -0.09 2.44 13.07
C THR A 140 -0.21 3.89 13.56
N VAL A 141 -0.45 4.06 14.84
CA VAL A 141 -0.53 5.38 15.48
C VAL A 141 0.84 5.66 16.12
N SER A 142 1.83 5.92 15.26
CA SER A 142 3.21 6.26 15.65
C SER A 142 3.88 7.02 14.51
N ASN A 143 4.53 8.14 14.82
CA ASN A 143 5.29 8.93 13.86
C ASN A 143 6.58 8.23 13.39
N GLU A 144 7.03 7.17 14.09
CA GLU A 144 8.26 6.45 13.80
C GLU A 144 8.11 5.36 12.73
N TYR A 145 6.88 4.96 12.41
CA TYR A 145 6.62 3.85 11.50
C TYR A 145 7.20 4.12 10.09
N TYR A 146 6.83 5.24 9.48
CA TYR A 146 7.26 5.56 8.13
C TYR A 146 8.76 5.83 8.01
N PRO A 147 9.40 6.61 8.89
CA PRO A 147 10.86 6.76 8.87
C PRO A 147 11.60 5.43 9.01
N THR A 148 11.10 4.50 9.84
CA THR A 148 11.71 3.16 9.99
C THR A 148 11.54 2.31 8.73
N LEU A 149 10.35 2.30 8.12
CA LEU A 149 10.10 1.62 6.86
C LEU A 149 10.95 2.21 5.74
N ALA A 150 11.02 3.54 5.65
CA ALA A 150 11.85 4.26 4.68
C ALA A 150 13.31 3.84 4.78
N LYS A 151 13.87 3.76 5.99
CA LYS A 151 15.25 3.32 6.20
C LYS A 151 15.48 1.93 5.61
N ILE A 152 14.61 0.96 5.89
CA ILE A 152 14.72 -0.42 5.38
C ILE A 152 14.71 -0.42 3.85
N LEU A 153 13.78 0.31 3.23
CA LEU A 153 13.63 0.30 1.77
C LEU A 153 14.72 1.09 1.06
N PHE A 154 15.22 2.16 1.67
CA PHE A 154 16.30 2.96 1.08
C PHE A 154 17.63 2.22 1.12
N GLU A 155 17.95 1.53 2.22
CA GLU A 155 19.11 0.64 2.32
C GLU A 155 19.03 -0.50 1.29
N LEU A 156 17.85 -1.13 1.14
CA LEU A 156 17.59 -2.14 0.11
C LEU A 156 17.76 -1.57 -1.31
N ALA A 157 17.30 -0.36 -1.58
CA ALA A 157 17.42 0.28 -2.89
C ALA A 157 18.88 0.47 -3.30
N VAL A 158 19.71 0.96 -2.39
CA VAL A 158 21.16 1.08 -2.63
C VAL A 158 21.77 -0.29 -2.94
N GLU A 159 21.44 -1.29 -2.14
CA GLU A 159 21.94 -2.67 -2.33
C GLU A 159 21.51 -3.27 -3.68
N LEU A 160 20.23 -3.12 -4.05
CA LEU A 160 19.69 -3.62 -5.32
C LEU A 160 20.39 -2.95 -6.52
N ARG A 161 20.57 -1.62 -6.48
CA ARG A 161 21.35 -0.90 -7.50
C ARG A 161 22.76 -1.49 -7.62
N ASP A 162 23.45 -1.65 -6.50
CA ASP A 162 24.86 -2.09 -6.49
C ASP A 162 25.02 -3.55 -6.94
N LYS A 163 24.10 -4.43 -6.55
CA LYS A 163 24.15 -5.87 -6.90
C LYS A 163 23.63 -6.21 -8.29
N THR A 164 22.68 -5.44 -8.81
CA THR A 164 21.98 -5.77 -10.06
C THR A 164 22.20 -4.74 -11.16
N GLY A 165 22.68 -3.56 -10.82
CA GLY A 165 22.76 -2.42 -11.72
C GLY A 165 21.37 -1.95 -12.19
N ALA A 166 20.33 -2.14 -11.38
CA ALA A 166 18.98 -1.70 -11.68
C ALA A 166 18.86 -0.17 -11.56
N ASP A 167 18.13 0.44 -12.49
CA ASP A 167 17.76 1.85 -12.45
C ASP A 167 16.49 2.02 -11.62
N ILE A 168 16.64 2.32 -10.33
CA ILE A 168 15.53 2.48 -9.40
C ILE A 168 14.98 3.90 -9.52
N LYS A 169 13.71 4.02 -9.90
CA LYS A 169 13.02 5.29 -10.13
C LYS A 169 12.13 5.71 -8.99
N PHE A 170 11.56 4.77 -8.26
CA PHE A 170 10.69 5.09 -7.13
C PHE A 170 10.74 4.04 -6.03
N ILE A 171 10.40 4.49 -4.83
CA ILE A 171 10.16 3.63 -3.68
C ILE A 171 8.78 3.96 -3.13
N ASN A 172 7.91 2.96 -3.09
CA ASN A 172 6.57 3.08 -2.56
C ASN A 172 6.54 2.58 -1.11
N LEU A 173 6.36 3.51 -0.19
CA LEU A 173 6.22 3.23 1.25
C LEU A 173 4.84 2.70 1.61
N SER A 174 3.96 2.55 0.61
CA SER A 174 2.58 2.07 0.77
C SER A 174 1.76 2.86 1.79
N GLY A 175 0.91 2.16 2.54
CA GLY A 175 0.04 2.73 3.57
C GLY A 175 0.54 2.45 5.00
N GLY A 176 -0.42 2.32 5.91
CA GLY A 176 -0.14 1.92 7.29
C GLY A 176 -0.21 3.06 8.29
N VAL A 177 0.01 4.31 7.90
CA VAL A 177 -0.20 5.47 8.80
C VAL A 177 -1.66 5.48 9.25
N GLY A 178 -1.86 5.38 10.55
CA GLY A 178 -3.16 5.23 11.16
C GLY A 178 -3.80 6.54 11.59
N VAL A 179 -5.04 6.40 12.03
CA VAL A 179 -5.81 7.47 12.66
C VAL A 179 -6.16 7.08 14.08
N ALA A 180 -6.27 8.07 14.94
CA ALA A 180 -6.73 7.89 16.31
C ALA A 180 -8.25 7.62 16.30
N TYR A 181 -8.65 6.38 16.57
CA TYR A 181 -10.07 6.02 16.70
C TYR A 181 -10.60 6.22 18.10
N LYS A 182 -9.74 6.23 19.11
CA LYS A 182 -10.11 6.45 20.50
C LYS A 182 -9.82 7.89 20.91
N PRO A 183 -10.66 8.49 21.76
CA PRO A 183 -10.47 9.87 22.22
C PRO A 183 -9.17 10.13 22.99
N ASP A 184 -8.59 9.08 23.57
CA ASP A 184 -7.35 9.12 24.36
C ASP A 184 -6.07 8.85 23.55
N GLN A 185 -6.21 8.53 22.25
CA GLN A 185 -5.07 8.33 21.37
C GLN A 185 -4.53 9.67 20.85
N THR A 186 -3.22 9.80 20.79
CA THR A 186 -2.55 10.93 20.13
C THR A 186 -2.53 10.69 18.63
N PRO A 187 -3.09 11.60 17.81
CA PRO A 187 -3.01 11.48 16.34
C PRO A 187 -1.59 11.51 15.83
N ASN A 188 -1.37 10.87 14.69
CA ASN A 188 -0.13 11.03 13.93
C ASN A 188 0.02 12.48 13.41
N ASP A 189 1.26 12.99 13.46
CA ASP A 189 1.63 14.26 12.85
C ASP A 189 2.36 13.99 11.51
N ILE A 190 1.70 14.30 10.41
CA ILE A 190 2.22 14.04 9.07
C ILE A 190 3.47 14.89 8.76
N ALA A 191 3.60 16.07 9.36
CA ALA A 191 4.78 16.91 9.17
C ALA A 191 6.01 16.30 9.87
N VAL A 192 5.82 15.75 11.06
CA VAL A 192 6.88 15.01 11.80
C VAL A 192 7.28 13.75 11.02
N ILE A 193 6.29 12.99 10.53
CA ILE A 193 6.53 11.81 9.70
C ILE A 193 7.31 12.18 8.44
N GLY A 194 6.87 13.21 7.72
CA GLY A 194 7.53 13.68 6.50
C GLY A 194 8.97 14.15 6.73
N ALA A 195 9.20 14.91 7.81
CA ALA A 195 10.55 15.33 8.19
C ALA A 195 11.45 14.14 8.54
N GLY A 196 10.91 13.11 9.22
CA GLY A 196 11.61 11.87 9.51
C GLY A 196 12.01 11.10 8.26
N VAL A 197 11.09 10.94 7.30
CA VAL A 197 11.37 10.28 6.01
C VAL A 197 12.41 11.08 5.21
N HIS A 198 12.28 12.40 5.14
CA HIS A 198 13.20 13.26 4.42
C HIS A 198 14.64 13.15 4.98
N LYS A 199 14.77 13.16 6.30
CA LYS A 199 16.07 12.96 6.95
C LYS A 199 16.71 11.64 6.53
N VAL A 200 15.97 10.54 6.58
CA VAL A 200 16.47 9.21 6.18
C VAL A 200 16.81 9.17 4.68
N TYR A 201 16.04 9.88 3.86
CA TYR A 201 16.30 10.02 2.41
C TYR A 201 17.67 10.65 2.16
N ASP A 202 17.96 11.76 2.84
CA ASP A 202 19.25 12.46 2.68
C ASP A 202 20.41 11.61 3.19
N GLU A 203 20.23 10.96 4.33
CA GLU A 203 21.27 10.13 4.95
C GLU A 203 21.63 8.88 4.11
N ILE A 204 20.69 8.32 3.34
CA ILE A 204 20.88 7.07 2.60
C ILE A 204 20.90 7.29 1.08
N LEU A 205 19.80 7.77 0.51
CA LEU A 205 19.66 7.86 -0.94
C LEU A 205 20.51 9.01 -1.52
N THR A 206 20.40 10.20 -0.96
CA THR A 206 21.19 11.36 -1.42
C THR A 206 22.68 11.08 -1.25
N ALA A 207 23.09 10.54 -0.10
CA ALA A 207 24.48 10.18 0.16
C ALA A 207 25.02 9.09 -0.79
N ALA A 208 24.14 8.20 -1.28
CA ALA A 208 24.49 7.16 -2.26
C ALA A 208 24.40 7.64 -3.73
N GLY A 209 24.10 8.92 -3.98
CA GLY A 209 23.92 9.45 -5.33
C GLY A 209 22.61 9.05 -5.99
N MET A 210 21.58 8.74 -5.20
CA MET A 210 20.21 8.36 -5.65
C MET A 210 19.18 9.42 -5.24
N GLY A 211 19.56 10.68 -5.18
CA GLY A 211 18.70 11.79 -4.75
C GLY A 211 17.59 12.17 -5.74
N ASP A 212 17.44 11.44 -6.85
CA ASP A 212 16.38 11.58 -7.85
C ASP A 212 15.30 10.49 -7.75
N VAL A 213 15.44 9.55 -6.81
CA VAL A 213 14.43 8.48 -6.59
C VAL A 213 13.16 9.07 -5.98
N ALA A 214 12.02 8.86 -6.65
CA ALA A 214 10.74 9.35 -6.18
C ALA A 214 10.20 8.51 -5.01
N ILE A 215 9.49 9.16 -4.08
CA ILE A 215 8.83 8.48 -2.97
C ILE A 215 7.32 8.49 -3.20
N TYR A 216 6.70 7.31 -3.18
CA TYR A 216 5.26 7.12 -3.28
C TYR A 216 4.68 6.69 -1.94
N THR A 217 3.42 7.05 -1.71
CA THR A 217 2.67 6.72 -0.50
C THR A 217 1.22 6.37 -0.83
N GLU A 218 0.61 5.47 -0.05
CA GLU A 218 -0.78 5.01 -0.22
C GLU A 218 -1.58 5.29 1.06
N LEU A 219 -1.69 6.54 1.47
CA LEU A 219 -2.22 6.95 2.77
C LEU A 219 -3.77 6.98 2.86
N GLY A 220 -4.46 6.05 2.20
CA GLY A 220 -5.92 6.05 2.07
C GLY A 220 -6.67 6.23 3.39
N ARG A 221 -6.33 5.44 4.41
CA ARG A 221 -6.96 5.55 5.74
C ARG A 221 -6.69 6.91 6.39
N PHE A 222 -5.44 7.35 6.40
CA PHE A 222 -5.06 8.62 7.01
C PHE A 222 -5.80 9.79 6.38
N MET A 223 -5.94 9.78 5.06
CA MET A 223 -6.60 10.85 4.28
C MET A 223 -8.12 10.88 4.44
N LEU A 224 -8.78 9.72 4.57
CA LEU A 224 -10.23 9.64 4.38
C LEU A 224 -11.01 9.19 5.62
N ALA A 225 -10.42 8.36 6.49
CA ALA A 225 -11.16 7.79 7.62
C ALA A 225 -11.69 8.82 8.64
N PRO A 226 -11.01 9.95 8.90
CA PRO A 226 -11.51 10.98 9.80
C PRO A 226 -12.79 11.69 9.29
N TYR A 227 -13.09 11.58 8.00
CA TYR A 227 -14.16 12.31 7.33
C TYR A 227 -15.34 11.42 6.92
N GLY A 228 -15.34 10.14 7.33
CA GLY A 228 -16.41 9.19 7.03
C GLY A 228 -17.06 8.66 8.29
N CYS A 229 -18.37 8.40 8.22
CA CYS A 229 -19.10 7.75 9.30
C CYS A 229 -20.17 6.80 8.75
N VAL A 230 -20.57 5.83 9.57
CA VAL A 230 -21.77 5.03 9.34
C VAL A 230 -22.89 5.67 10.17
N VAL A 231 -23.96 6.08 9.49
CA VAL A 231 -25.16 6.63 10.13
C VAL A 231 -26.18 5.51 10.23
N THR A 232 -26.73 5.30 11.42
CA THR A 232 -27.69 4.25 11.69
C THR A 232 -28.72 4.71 12.71
N LYS A 233 -29.94 4.15 12.64
CA LYS A 233 -31.04 4.45 13.53
C LYS A 233 -31.18 3.36 14.58
N ALA A 234 -31.32 3.77 15.85
CA ALA A 234 -31.72 2.87 16.92
C ALA A 234 -33.19 2.47 16.71
N ILE A 235 -33.48 1.16 16.67
CA ILE A 235 -34.82 0.61 16.42
C ILE A 235 -35.37 -0.22 17.59
N HIS A 236 -34.48 -0.79 18.41
CA HIS A 236 -34.89 -1.62 19.55
C HIS A 236 -33.93 -1.47 20.72
N GLU A 237 -34.46 -1.71 21.92
CA GLU A 237 -33.69 -1.94 23.12
C GLU A 237 -33.91 -3.37 23.61
N LYS A 238 -32.86 -3.96 24.18
CA LYS A 238 -32.92 -5.28 24.81
C LYS A 238 -32.24 -5.24 26.16
N HIS A 239 -32.97 -5.68 27.16
CA HIS A 239 -32.56 -5.72 28.55
C HIS A 239 -32.50 -7.16 29.02
N ILE A 240 -31.31 -7.78 28.93
CA ILE A 240 -31.08 -9.16 29.36
C ILE A 240 -29.92 -9.20 30.36
N TYR A 241 -28.92 -10.06 30.17
CA TYR A 241 -27.69 -10.03 30.99
C TYR A 241 -26.81 -8.80 30.73
N LYS A 242 -27.05 -8.13 29.59
CA LYS A 242 -26.44 -6.86 29.21
C LYS A 242 -27.48 -6.00 28.50
N GLU A 243 -27.22 -4.71 28.46
CA GLU A 243 -28.02 -3.75 27.68
C GLU A 243 -27.55 -3.74 26.23
N TYR A 244 -28.50 -3.74 25.31
CA TYR A 244 -28.23 -3.71 23.86
C TYR A 244 -29.13 -2.70 23.17
N ILE A 245 -28.54 -1.98 22.22
CA ILE A 245 -29.30 -1.15 21.28
C ILE A 245 -29.26 -1.83 19.92
N GLY A 246 -30.42 -2.24 19.41
CA GLY A 246 -30.60 -2.75 18.07
C GLY A 246 -30.65 -1.59 17.07
N VAL A 247 -29.90 -1.71 15.99
CA VAL A 247 -29.80 -0.68 14.95
C VAL A 247 -30.17 -1.26 13.58
N ASP A 248 -30.49 -0.40 12.60
CA ASP A 248 -30.80 -0.78 11.22
C ASP A 248 -29.53 -0.98 10.35
N ALA A 249 -28.40 -1.20 10.99
CA ALA A 249 -27.14 -1.60 10.35
C ALA A 249 -26.66 -2.94 10.90
N CYS A 250 -25.83 -3.62 10.17
CA CYS A 250 -25.24 -4.89 10.58
C CYS A 250 -23.73 -4.95 10.26
N ALA A 251 -23.10 -6.08 10.54
CA ALA A 251 -21.65 -6.25 10.38
C ALA A 251 -21.14 -5.96 8.95
N VAL A 252 -21.97 -6.17 7.90
CA VAL A 252 -21.56 -5.86 6.52
C VAL A 252 -21.42 -4.36 6.23
N ASN A 253 -22.09 -3.51 7.00
CA ASN A 253 -21.96 -2.05 6.85
C ASN A 253 -20.68 -1.53 7.51
N LEU A 254 -20.17 -2.22 8.53
CA LEU A 254 -18.92 -1.91 9.22
C LEU A 254 -18.29 -3.21 9.76
N MET A 255 -17.52 -3.90 8.92
CA MET A 255 -16.99 -5.23 9.25
C MET A 255 -15.85 -5.22 10.25
N ARG A 256 -15.08 -4.15 10.34
CA ARG A 256 -13.85 -4.10 11.15
C ARG A 256 -14.03 -4.47 12.63
N PRO A 257 -15.08 -4.03 13.35
CA PRO A 257 -15.30 -4.47 14.73
C PRO A 257 -15.50 -5.98 14.85
N ALA A 258 -16.25 -6.59 13.92
CA ALA A 258 -16.56 -8.00 13.97
C ALA A 258 -15.36 -8.89 13.58
N ILE A 259 -14.57 -8.51 12.58
CA ILE A 259 -13.46 -9.32 12.03
C ILE A 259 -12.17 -9.10 12.83
N TYR A 260 -11.87 -7.85 13.20
CA TYR A 260 -10.58 -7.47 13.79
C TYR A 260 -10.68 -6.99 15.24
N GLY A 261 -11.87 -7.00 15.87
CA GLY A 261 -12.07 -6.41 17.17
C GLY A 261 -11.76 -4.90 17.22
N ALA A 262 -11.79 -4.23 16.07
CA ALA A 262 -11.40 -2.84 15.94
C ALA A 262 -12.41 -1.91 16.63
N TYR A 263 -11.89 -0.95 17.38
CA TYR A 263 -12.72 0.09 18.00
C TYR A 263 -13.14 1.14 16.95
N HIS A 264 -14.40 1.52 16.98
CA HIS A 264 -14.95 2.71 16.32
C HIS A 264 -15.77 3.49 17.34
N HIS A 265 -15.54 4.81 17.42
CA HIS A 265 -16.26 5.67 18.33
C HIS A 265 -17.73 5.80 17.89
N ILE A 266 -18.65 5.71 18.88
CA ILE A 266 -20.09 5.87 18.66
C ILE A 266 -20.50 7.22 19.22
N THR A 267 -21.18 8.02 18.43
CA THR A 267 -21.78 9.29 18.83
C THR A 267 -23.29 9.19 18.67
N VAL A 268 -24.02 9.62 19.67
CA VAL A 268 -25.49 9.74 19.61
C VAL A 268 -25.81 11.17 19.22
N ALA A 269 -26.60 11.35 18.14
CA ALA A 269 -27.05 12.66 17.66
C ALA A 269 -28.32 13.10 18.37
#